data_d0fa804da2ea30ebb55e3288e56b259f
#
_entry.id   d0fa804da2ea30ebb55e3288e56b259f
#
_cell.length_a   1.000
_cell.length_b   1.000
_cell.length_c   1.000
_cell.angle_alpha   90.00
_cell.angle_beta   90.00
_cell.angle_gamma   90.00
#
_symmetry.space_group_name_H-M   'P 1'
#
loop_
_entity.id
_entity.type
_entity.pdbx_description
1 polymer ?
#
loop_
_entity_poly.entity_id
_entity_poly.type
_entity_poly.pdbx_seq_one_letter_code
_entity_poly.pdbx_strand_id
1 'polypeptide(L)'
;MSEAENDNITIDATPFTRVDPGSKKKKLVLKPVPIAIGLVFILLSLAALFMFTARAVRLNISPSPDHLAITTGFFSYRLGERFLMLPGDYVISAELQGYRTLSEPVQVGDDPDQDFDFEMTKLPGILTIASIPEVGAEVFIDQASVGKTPLIINNIDAGLHDISLRSERYLAYESEIVIEGKRLEQELKAELEPAWAEIGLSSLPTDATVYVDELESGITPASIEILEGTRQLRVKKPGYKVWQSE
;
A
#
# COMPACT_ATOMS: atom_id res chain seq x y z
N MET A 1 43.84 -108.79 -61.00
CA MET A 1 42.42 -108.58 -61.29
C MET A 1 41.69 -108.38 -60.01
N SER A 2 41.35 -107.14 -59.70
CA SER A 2 40.40 -106.82 -58.66
C SER A 2 39.88 -105.40 -58.95
N GLU A 3 38.66 -105.35 -59.32
CA GLU A 3 37.93 -104.14 -59.62
C GLU A 3 37.79 -103.33 -58.34
N ALA A 4 38.07 -101.99 -58.49
CA ALA A 4 37.78 -101.02 -57.46
C ALA A 4 36.34 -100.52 -57.69
N GLU A 5 35.51 -100.87 -56.76
CA GLU A 5 34.10 -100.39 -56.67
C GLU A 5 34.13 -98.91 -56.29
N ASN A 6 33.63 -98.09 -57.16
CA ASN A 6 33.54 -96.66 -56.99
C ASN A 6 32.20 -96.27 -56.33
N ASP A 7 32.22 -96.19 -54.99
CA ASP A 7 31.02 -95.78 -54.24
C ASP A 7 30.75 -94.28 -54.48
N ASN A 8 29.79 -93.99 -55.36
CA ASN A 8 29.28 -92.65 -55.61
C ASN A 8 28.35 -92.26 -54.46
N ILE A 9 28.89 -91.47 -53.54
CA ILE A 9 28.08 -90.93 -52.47
C ILE A 9 27.27 -89.74 -53.05
N THR A 10 25.99 -89.96 -53.32
CA THR A 10 25.05 -88.96 -53.70
C THR A 10 24.54 -88.23 -52.46
N ILE A 11 24.96 -86.99 -52.29
CA ILE A 11 24.41 -86.13 -51.21
C ILE A 11 23.10 -85.51 -51.73
N ASP A 12 22.03 -85.99 -51.15
CA ASP A 12 20.71 -85.40 -51.45
C ASP A 12 20.58 -83.97 -50.83
N ALA A 13 20.42 -82.99 -51.68
CA ALA A 13 20.29 -81.63 -51.29
C ALA A 13 18.88 -81.43 -50.68
N THR A 14 18.84 -81.29 -49.36
CA THR A 14 17.63 -80.90 -48.66
C THR A 14 17.25 -79.45 -49.08
N PRO A 15 15.99 -79.18 -49.53
CA PRO A 15 15.59 -77.89 -49.95
C PRO A 15 15.57 -76.90 -48.74
N PHE A 16 16.23 -75.77 -48.92
CA PHE A 16 16.22 -74.68 -47.94
C PHE A 16 14.77 -74.25 -47.68
N THR A 17 14.27 -74.49 -46.47
CA THR A 17 13.00 -73.96 -46.01
C THR A 17 13.24 -72.47 -45.77
N ARG A 18 12.46 -71.62 -46.51
CA ARG A 18 12.43 -70.14 -46.36
C ARG A 18 11.97 -69.87 -44.95
N VAL A 19 12.85 -69.31 -44.07
CA VAL A 19 12.40 -68.76 -42.79
C VAL A 19 11.59 -67.53 -43.08
N ASP A 20 10.32 -67.59 -42.76
CA ASP A 20 9.43 -66.44 -42.88
C ASP A 20 10.02 -65.31 -42.00
N PRO A 21 10.34 -64.12 -42.55
CA PRO A 21 10.83 -63.02 -41.76
C PRO A 21 9.71 -62.56 -40.86
N GLY A 22 9.83 -62.89 -39.61
CA GLY A 22 8.98 -62.68 -38.46
C GLY A 22 7.70 -61.90 -38.63
N SER A 23 6.66 -62.31 -37.95
CA SER A 23 5.36 -61.77 -37.91
C SER A 23 5.37 -60.23 -38.07
N LYS A 24 4.77 -59.72 -39.08
CA LYS A 24 4.52 -58.28 -39.27
C LYS A 24 3.84 -57.78 -38.00
N LYS A 25 4.62 -57.06 -37.15
CA LYS A 25 4.04 -56.29 -36.02
C LYS A 25 2.89 -55.48 -36.59
N LYS A 26 1.66 -55.85 -36.22
CA LYS A 26 0.48 -55.09 -36.60
C LYS A 26 0.70 -53.68 -36.10
N LYS A 27 1.04 -52.75 -37.00
CA LYS A 27 1.06 -51.30 -36.65
C LYS A 27 -0.39 -51.00 -36.25
N LEU A 28 -0.59 -50.67 -34.98
CA LEU A 28 -1.84 -50.17 -34.46
C LEU A 28 -2.12 -48.86 -35.23
N VAL A 29 -2.94 -48.95 -36.31
CA VAL A 29 -3.42 -47.76 -36.99
C VAL A 29 -4.53 -47.24 -36.13
N LEU A 30 -4.15 -46.34 -35.18
CA LEU A 30 -5.10 -45.64 -34.37
C LEU A 30 -5.94 -44.73 -35.30
N LYS A 31 -7.18 -45.09 -35.48
CA LYS A 31 -8.15 -44.25 -36.23
C LYS A 31 -8.33 -42.95 -35.43
N PRO A 32 -8.11 -41.76 -36.03
CA PRO A 32 -8.20 -40.46 -35.28
C PRO A 32 -9.60 -40.19 -34.69
N VAL A 33 -10.64 -40.65 -35.34
CA VAL A 33 -12.05 -40.38 -34.92
C VAL A 33 -12.40 -40.98 -33.55
N PRO A 34 -12.18 -42.30 -33.25
CA PRO A 34 -12.51 -42.86 -31.93
C PRO A 34 -11.61 -42.24 -30.82
N ILE A 35 -10.38 -41.83 -31.12
CA ILE A 35 -9.55 -41.12 -30.16
C ILE A 35 -10.08 -39.75 -29.81
N ALA A 36 -10.52 -38.98 -30.80
CA ALA A 36 -11.14 -37.68 -30.61
C ALA A 36 -12.44 -37.79 -29.79
N ILE A 37 -13.29 -38.80 -30.07
CA ILE A 37 -14.50 -39.05 -29.27
C ILE A 37 -14.14 -39.42 -27.83
N GLY A 38 -13.13 -40.26 -27.62
CA GLY A 38 -12.66 -40.63 -26.29
C GLY A 38 -12.13 -39.42 -25.48
N LEU A 39 -11.37 -38.56 -26.13
CA LEU A 39 -10.89 -37.31 -25.52
C LEU A 39 -12.04 -36.38 -25.12
N VAL A 40 -13.02 -36.19 -25.99
CA VAL A 40 -14.20 -35.37 -25.67
C VAL A 40 -14.96 -35.96 -24.47
N PHE A 41 -15.10 -37.29 -24.40
CA PHE A 41 -15.79 -37.95 -23.28
C PHE A 41 -15.02 -37.78 -21.97
N ILE A 42 -13.70 -37.87 -22.01
CA ILE A 42 -12.82 -37.62 -20.85
C ILE A 42 -12.93 -36.14 -20.37
N LEU A 43 -12.90 -35.18 -21.30
CA LEU A 43 -13.08 -33.78 -20.98
C LEU A 43 -14.44 -33.48 -20.35
N LEU A 44 -15.52 -34.05 -20.91
CA LEU A 44 -16.85 -33.88 -20.34
C LEU A 44 -16.97 -34.51 -18.95
N SER A 45 -16.35 -35.69 -18.74
CA SER A 45 -16.34 -36.35 -17.43
C SER A 45 -15.55 -35.54 -16.40
N LEU A 46 -14.41 -34.95 -16.78
CA LEU A 46 -13.62 -34.06 -15.91
C LEU A 46 -14.38 -32.78 -15.59
N ALA A 47 -15.08 -32.20 -16.57
CA ALA A 47 -15.89 -31.02 -16.35
C ALA A 47 -17.07 -31.31 -15.41
N ALA A 48 -17.74 -32.46 -15.58
CA ALA A 48 -18.79 -32.90 -14.67
C ALA A 48 -18.27 -33.14 -13.26
N LEU A 49 -17.12 -33.81 -13.11
CA LEU A 49 -16.49 -34.03 -11.81
C LEU A 49 -16.15 -32.70 -11.14
N PHE A 50 -15.59 -31.74 -11.90
CA PHE A 50 -15.30 -30.40 -11.40
C PHE A 50 -16.59 -29.71 -10.92
N MET A 51 -17.68 -29.74 -11.68
CA MET A 51 -18.95 -29.13 -11.27
C MET A 51 -19.52 -29.72 -9.96
N PHE A 52 -19.31 -31.00 -9.71
CA PHE A 52 -19.78 -31.65 -8.47
C PHE A 52 -18.85 -31.44 -7.28
N THR A 53 -17.57 -31.18 -7.51
CA THR A 53 -16.56 -31.01 -6.43
C THR A 53 -16.20 -29.55 -6.15
N ALA A 54 -16.42 -28.65 -7.11
CA ALA A 54 -16.14 -27.23 -6.94
C ALA A 54 -17.10 -26.58 -5.95
N ARG A 55 -16.56 -25.64 -5.19
CA ARG A 55 -17.28 -24.79 -4.22
C ARG A 55 -17.48 -23.40 -4.82
N ALA A 56 -18.61 -22.78 -4.51
CA ALA A 56 -18.88 -21.41 -4.93
C ALA A 56 -18.26 -20.45 -3.90
N VAL A 57 -17.26 -19.72 -4.32
CA VAL A 57 -16.55 -18.75 -3.48
C VAL A 57 -16.85 -17.33 -3.97
N ARG A 58 -17.28 -16.46 -3.07
CA ARG A 58 -17.41 -15.03 -3.32
C ARG A 58 -16.27 -14.30 -2.62
N LEU A 59 -15.59 -13.44 -3.37
CA LEU A 59 -14.52 -12.59 -2.86
C LEU A 59 -15.04 -11.15 -2.84
N ASN A 60 -15.37 -10.66 -1.66
CA ASN A 60 -15.80 -9.28 -1.46
C ASN A 60 -14.58 -8.43 -1.12
N ILE A 61 -14.09 -7.68 -2.09
CA ILE A 61 -12.92 -6.82 -1.90
C ILE A 61 -13.38 -5.36 -1.96
N SER A 62 -13.11 -4.61 -0.91
CA SER A 62 -13.48 -3.19 -0.80
C SER A 62 -12.21 -2.32 -0.69
N PRO A 63 -12.10 -1.28 -1.53
CA PRO A 63 -12.87 -1.02 -2.75
C PRO A 63 -12.61 -2.05 -3.85
N SER A 64 -13.47 -2.09 -4.87
CA SER A 64 -13.32 -3.04 -5.98
C SER A 64 -11.98 -2.87 -6.69
N PRO A 65 -11.17 -3.91 -6.82
CA PRO A 65 -9.85 -3.83 -7.45
C PRO A 65 -9.95 -3.73 -8.98
N ASP A 66 -8.93 -3.09 -9.60
CA ASP A 66 -8.77 -3.06 -11.06
C ASP A 66 -8.34 -4.42 -11.60
N HIS A 67 -7.46 -5.10 -10.86
CA HIS A 67 -6.96 -6.42 -11.18
C HIS A 67 -7.10 -7.36 -9.99
N LEU A 68 -7.70 -8.52 -10.26
CA LEU A 68 -7.83 -9.61 -9.30
C LEU A 68 -7.20 -10.86 -9.91
N ALA A 69 -6.20 -11.41 -9.24
CA ALA A 69 -5.54 -12.66 -9.61
C ALA A 69 -5.66 -13.67 -8.47
N ILE A 70 -5.89 -14.92 -8.82
CA ILE A 70 -5.86 -16.06 -7.90
C ILE A 70 -4.63 -16.87 -8.30
N THR A 71 -3.62 -16.87 -7.43
CA THR A 71 -2.38 -17.62 -7.60
C THR A 71 -2.33 -18.77 -6.61
N THR A 72 -1.65 -19.84 -6.97
CA THR A 72 -1.67 -21.10 -6.22
C THR A 72 -3.06 -21.73 -6.10
N GLY A 73 -3.11 -23.05 -6.05
CA GLY A 73 -4.35 -23.81 -6.06
C GLY A 73 -4.49 -24.63 -7.33
N PHE A 74 -5.46 -25.58 -7.34
CA PHE A 74 -5.57 -26.53 -8.45
C PHE A 74 -6.28 -25.93 -9.67
N PHE A 75 -7.39 -25.27 -9.45
CA PHE A 75 -8.20 -24.70 -10.53
C PHE A 75 -9.24 -23.73 -9.98
N SER A 76 -9.38 -22.58 -10.63
CA SER A 76 -10.43 -21.61 -10.34
C SER A 76 -11.09 -21.16 -11.64
N TYR A 77 -12.41 -21.08 -11.67
CA TYR A 77 -13.18 -20.60 -12.80
C TYR A 77 -14.15 -19.51 -12.35
N ARG A 78 -14.07 -18.34 -12.98
CA ARG A 78 -14.95 -17.22 -12.63
C ARG A 78 -16.30 -17.36 -13.33
N LEU A 79 -17.37 -17.35 -12.54
CA LEU A 79 -18.76 -17.39 -13.03
C LEU A 79 -19.51 -16.17 -12.45
N GLY A 80 -19.53 -15.08 -13.22
CA GLY A 80 -20.13 -13.81 -12.75
C GLY A 80 -19.35 -13.22 -11.58
N GLU A 81 -20.00 -13.07 -10.44
CA GLU A 81 -19.41 -12.54 -9.18
C GLU A 81 -18.80 -13.64 -8.29
N ARG A 82 -18.96 -14.89 -8.67
CA ARG A 82 -18.48 -16.04 -7.90
C ARG A 82 -17.35 -16.75 -8.62
N PHE A 83 -16.51 -17.40 -7.85
CA PHE A 83 -15.47 -18.29 -8.33
C PHE A 83 -15.84 -19.73 -7.98
N LEU A 84 -15.77 -20.62 -8.96
CA LEU A 84 -15.84 -22.06 -8.72
C LEU A 84 -14.42 -22.54 -8.45
N MET A 85 -14.18 -22.99 -7.23
CA MET A 85 -12.84 -23.40 -6.76
C MET A 85 -12.90 -24.79 -6.15
N LEU A 86 -11.86 -25.58 -6.30
CA LEU A 86 -11.73 -26.84 -5.57
C LEU A 86 -11.29 -26.55 -4.12
N PRO A 87 -11.66 -27.41 -3.15
CA PRO A 87 -11.12 -27.30 -1.80
C PRO A 87 -9.58 -27.29 -1.81
N GLY A 88 -8.99 -26.38 -1.04
CA GLY A 88 -7.53 -26.22 -0.97
C GLY A 88 -7.09 -24.80 -0.62
N ASP A 89 -5.77 -24.60 -0.62
CA ASP A 89 -5.17 -23.31 -0.29
C ASP A 89 -4.90 -22.48 -1.55
N TYR A 90 -5.33 -21.23 -1.51
CA TYR A 90 -5.19 -20.26 -2.58
C TYR A 90 -4.56 -18.98 -2.05
N VAL A 91 -3.93 -18.20 -2.92
CA VAL A 91 -3.49 -16.84 -2.60
C VAL A 91 -4.24 -15.89 -3.52
N ILE A 92 -4.94 -14.95 -2.92
CA ILE A 92 -5.68 -13.91 -3.63
C ILE A 92 -4.79 -12.68 -3.68
N SER A 93 -4.56 -12.18 -4.89
CA SER A 93 -3.83 -10.93 -5.12
C SER A 93 -4.76 -9.92 -5.79
N ALA A 94 -4.93 -8.76 -5.18
CA ALA A 94 -5.75 -7.68 -5.72
C ALA A 94 -4.93 -6.39 -5.81
N GLU A 95 -5.05 -5.71 -6.95
CA GLU A 95 -4.37 -4.46 -7.23
C GLU A 95 -5.35 -3.36 -7.59
N LEU A 96 -5.16 -2.19 -6.98
CA LEU A 96 -5.92 -0.98 -7.23
C LEU A 96 -4.99 0.22 -7.15
N GLN A 97 -5.10 1.14 -8.10
CA GLN A 97 -4.28 2.34 -8.09
C GLN A 97 -4.51 3.16 -6.81
N GLY A 98 -3.40 3.53 -6.15
CA GLY A 98 -3.44 4.27 -4.88
C GLY A 98 -3.64 3.41 -3.63
N TYR A 99 -3.70 2.09 -3.77
CA TYR A 99 -3.80 1.15 -2.65
C TYR A 99 -2.59 0.23 -2.59
N ARG A 100 -2.34 -0.35 -1.43
CA ARG A 100 -1.36 -1.42 -1.28
C ARG A 100 -1.90 -2.67 -1.96
N THR A 101 -1.03 -3.39 -2.68
CA THR A 101 -1.41 -4.70 -3.23
C THR A 101 -1.83 -5.62 -2.09
N LEU A 102 -3.07 -6.11 -2.17
CA LEU A 102 -3.57 -7.14 -1.28
C LEU A 102 -2.98 -8.48 -1.71
N SER A 103 -2.44 -9.26 -0.77
CA SER A 103 -1.96 -10.62 -1.02
C SER A 103 -2.25 -11.46 0.21
N GLU A 104 -3.38 -12.16 0.19
CA GLU A 104 -3.89 -12.90 1.35
C GLU A 104 -4.11 -14.37 1.02
N PRO A 105 -3.69 -15.28 1.92
CA PRO A 105 -4.00 -16.70 1.79
C PRO A 105 -5.46 -16.96 2.13
N VAL A 106 -6.11 -17.79 1.32
CA VAL A 106 -7.49 -18.23 1.52
C VAL A 106 -7.56 -19.74 1.46
N GLN A 107 -8.14 -20.33 2.48
CA GLN A 107 -8.43 -21.75 2.52
C GLN A 107 -9.89 -22.01 2.13
N VAL A 108 -10.08 -22.62 0.97
CA VAL A 108 -11.42 -23.08 0.52
C VAL A 108 -11.69 -24.43 1.15
N GLY A 109 -12.70 -24.47 2.00
CA GLY A 109 -13.14 -25.68 2.70
C GLY A 109 -14.18 -26.50 1.93
N ASP A 110 -14.89 -27.37 2.65
CA ASP A 110 -15.91 -28.27 2.08
C ASP A 110 -17.30 -27.64 1.96
N ASP A 111 -17.51 -26.46 2.55
CA ASP A 111 -18.79 -25.76 2.46
C ASP A 111 -19.11 -25.36 1.02
N PRO A 112 -20.35 -25.57 0.56
CA PRO A 112 -20.73 -25.34 -0.83
C PRO A 112 -20.68 -23.86 -1.24
N ASP A 113 -20.96 -22.94 -0.32
CA ASP A 113 -20.93 -21.49 -0.52
C ASP A 113 -20.03 -20.86 0.57
N GLN A 114 -19.04 -20.08 0.14
CA GLN A 114 -18.10 -19.40 1.04
C GLN A 114 -17.92 -17.96 0.61
N ASP A 115 -17.99 -17.03 1.58
CA ASP A 115 -17.77 -15.62 1.38
C ASP A 115 -16.50 -15.19 2.14
N PHE A 116 -15.61 -14.46 1.46
CA PHE A 116 -14.41 -13.89 2.04
C PHE A 116 -14.41 -12.37 1.83
N ASP A 117 -14.26 -11.64 2.92
CA ASP A 117 -14.27 -10.18 2.92
C ASP A 117 -12.84 -9.66 3.11
N PHE A 118 -12.42 -8.75 2.24
CA PHE A 118 -11.11 -8.11 2.28
C PHE A 118 -11.24 -6.60 2.15
N GLU A 119 -10.42 -5.89 2.89
CA GLU A 119 -10.32 -4.44 2.79
C GLU A 119 -8.91 -4.05 2.31
N MET A 120 -8.85 -3.25 1.25
CA MET A 120 -7.58 -2.75 0.73
C MET A 120 -7.15 -1.48 1.47
N THR A 121 -5.90 -1.45 1.90
CA THR A 121 -5.31 -0.30 2.59
C THR A 121 -4.82 0.74 1.59
N LYS A 122 -5.21 2.00 1.79
CA LYS A 122 -4.72 3.12 0.98
C LYS A 122 -3.20 3.28 1.13
N LEU A 123 -2.54 3.66 0.06
CA LEU A 123 -1.16 4.15 0.14
C LEU A 123 -1.13 5.49 0.89
N PRO A 124 -0.05 5.80 1.61
CA PRO A 124 0.14 7.11 2.23
C PRO A 124 0.02 8.26 1.23
N GLY A 125 -0.30 9.45 1.74
CA GLY A 125 -0.35 10.70 0.98
C GLY A 125 0.94 11.51 1.11
N ILE A 126 0.95 12.66 0.45
CA ILE A 126 1.99 13.68 0.54
C ILE A 126 1.35 14.95 1.08
N LEU A 127 1.92 15.51 2.16
CA LEU A 127 1.43 16.74 2.77
C LEU A 127 2.52 17.81 2.76
N THR A 128 2.22 18.95 2.15
CA THR A 128 3.04 20.16 2.21
C THR A 128 2.45 21.12 3.23
N ILE A 129 3.26 21.56 4.20
CA ILE A 129 2.83 22.49 5.24
C ILE A 129 3.67 23.77 5.15
N ALA A 130 2.99 24.89 5.01
CA ALA A 130 3.60 26.23 5.01
C ALA A 130 2.94 27.12 6.05
N SER A 131 3.70 28.05 6.65
CA SER A 131 3.18 29.07 7.53
C SER A 131 3.17 30.45 6.86
N ILE A 132 2.19 31.24 7.19
CA ILE A 132 2.07 32.65 6.79
C ILE A 132 2.02 33.48 8.09
N PRO A 133 3.04 34.32 8.35
CA PRO A 133 4.28 34.50 7.61
C PRO A 133 5.23 33.29 7.69
N GLU A 134 6.21 33.24 6.79
CA GLU A 134 7.24 32.19 6.79
C GLU A 134 8.23 32.41 7.93
N VAL A 135 7.98 31.80 9.08
CA VAL A 135 8.77 32.01 10.32
C VAL A 135 9.48 30.76 10.79
N GLY A 136 9.44 29.66 10.02
CA GLY A 136 10.06 28.41 10.42
C GLY A 136 9.40 27.80 11.66
N ALA A 137 8.06 27.83 11.71
CA ALA A 137 7.28 27.28 12.82
C ALA A 137 7.51 25.78 12.97
N GLU A 138 7.65 25.29 14.19
CA GLU A 138 7.75 23.88 14.49
C GLU A 138 6.42 23.19 14.25
N VAL A 139 6.43 22.09 13.48
CA VAL A 139 5.26 21.34 13.07
C VAL A 139 5.14 20.08 13.90
N PHE A 140 3.94 19.88 14.44
CA PHE A 140 3.56 18.64 15.12
C PHE A 140 2.41 17.99 14.37
N ILE A 141 2.48 16.68 14.20
CA ILE A 141 1.40 15.83 13.70
C ILE A 141 1.11 14.77 14.75
N ASP A 142 -0.15 14.66 15.16
CA ASP A 142 -0.58 13.74 16.21
C ASP A 142 0.32 13.85 17.46
N GLN A 143 0.67 15.09 17.84
CA GLN A 143 1.54 15.47 18.97
C GLN A 143 3.03 15.13 18.78
N ALA A 144 3.43 14.51 17.68
CA ALA A 144 4.84 14.23 17.38
C ALA A 144 5.46 15.37 16.55
N SER A 145 6.63 15.90 16.97
CA SER A 145 7.39 16.89 16.19
C SER A 145 7.95 16.24 14.93
N VAL A 146 7.64 16.83 13.77
CA VAL A 146 8.03 16.30 12.45
C VAL A 146 8.98 17.22 11.67
N GLY A 147 9.18 18.47 12.13
CA GLY A 147 10.08 19.41 11.50
C GLY A 147 9.63 20.86 11.61
N LYS A 148 10.07 21.71 10.68
CA LYS A 148 9.72 23.14 10.62
C LYS A 148 9.22 23.54 9.25
N THR A 149 8.30 24.52 9.21
CA THR A 149 7.78 25.08 7.96
C THR A 149 8.85 25.87 7.18
N PRO A 150 8.85 25.82 5.83
CA PRO A 150 8.01 24.97 5.00
C PRO A 150 8.47 23.50 5.04
N LEU A 151 7.56 22.56 5.12
CA LEU A 151 7.84 21.14 5.29
C LEU A 151 7.05 20.29 4.28
N ILE A 152 7.70 19.30 3.68
CA ILE A 152 7.06 18.31 2.83
C ILE A 152 7.19 16.94 3.48
N ILE A 153 6.06 16.28 3.71
CA ILE A 153 5.97 14.95 4.28
C ILE A 153 5.51 14.01 3.18
N ASN A 154 6.43 13.15 2.71
CA ASN A 154 6.17 12.29 1.56
C ASN A 154 5.41 10.98 1.89
N ASN A 155 5.16 10.70 3.16
CA ASN A 155 4.62 9.42 3.59
C ASN A 155 3.79 9.58 4.85
N ILE A 156 2.65 10.27 4.73
CA ILE A 156 1.67 10.44 5.81
C ILE A 156 0.52 9.46 5.58
N ASP A 157 0.13 8.73 6.61
CA ASP A 157 -0.94 7.74 6.49
C ASP A 157 -2.27 8.40 6.13
N ALA A 158 -3.16 7.64 5.48
CA ALA A 158 -4.49 8.13 5.15
C ALA A 158 -5.37 8.12 6.41
N GLY A 159 -6.09 9.21 6.66
CA GLY A 159 -6.95 9.34 7.83
C GLY A 159 -7.01 10.76 8.35
N LEU A 160 -7.62 10.94 9.51
CA LEU A 160 -7.67 12.20 10.24
C LEU A 160 -6.37 12.37 11.04
N HIS A 161 -5.75 13.54 10.94
CA HIS A 161 -4.54 13.91 11.67
C HIS A 161 -4.72 15.28 12.33
N ASP A 162 -4.21 15.39 13.55
CA ASP A 162 -4.12 16.65 14.29
C ASP A 162 -2.82 17.36 13.91
N ILE A 163 -2.92 18.59 13.42
CA ILE A 163 -1.76 19.41 13.06
C ILE A 163 -1.66 20.58 14.04
N SER A 164 -0.49 20.78 14.62
CA SER A 164 -0.21 22.03 15.34
C SER A 164 1.12 22.64 14.91
N LEU A 165 1.13 23.99 14.79
CA LEU A 165 2.32 24.76 14.49
C LEU A 165 2.62 25.67 15.67
N ARG A 166 3.90 25.72 16.07
CA ARG A 166 4.35 26.56 17.18
C ARG A 166 5.53 27.43 16.78
N SER A 167 5.46 28.69 17.15
CA SER A 167 6.52 29.68 16.99
C SER A 167 6.51 30.64 18.16
N GLU A 168 7.67 31.10 18.64
CA GLU A 168 7.82 31.91 19.87
C GLU A 168 7.02 33.21 19.86
N ARG A 169 6.78 33.79 18.69
CA ARG A 169 6.13 35.09 18.54
C ARG A 169 4.68 35.01 18.04
N TYR A 170 4.16 33.80 17.90
CA TYR A 170 2.84 33.55 17.32
C TYR A 170 2.03 32.65 18.22
N LEU A 171 0.72 32.79 18.17
CA LEU A 171 -0.21 31.87 18.82
C LEU A 171 -0.05 30.49 18.20
N ALA A 172 -0.27 29.45 19.01
CA ALA A 172 -0.27 28.10 18.49
C ALA A 172 -1.41 27.95 17.48
N TYR A 173 -1.06 27.50 16.27
CA TYR A 173 -2.06 27.11 15.26
C TYR A 173 -2.43 25.66 15.47
N GLU A 174 -3.72 25.36 15.53
CA GLU A 174 -4.24 23.99 15.67
C GLU A 174 -5.32 23.76 14.63
N SER A 175 -5.25 22.61 13.95
CA SER A 175 -6.21 22.22 12.92
C SER A 175 -6.23 20.72 12.74
N GLU A 176 -7.37 20.20 12.32
CA GLU A 176 -7.51 18.82 11.87
C GLU A 176 -7.47 18.77 10.33
N ILE A 177 -6.78 17.78 9.77
CA ILE A 177 -6.74 17.54 8.33
C ILE A 177 -7.04 16.09 8.03
N VAL A 178 -7.87 15.83 7.02
CA VAL A 178 -8.09 14.48 6.50
C VAL A 178 -7.13 14.23 5.35
N ILE A 179 -6.22 13.31 5.53
CA ILE A 179 -5.32 12.84 4.48
C ILE A 179 -6.02 11.78 3.65
N GLU A 180 -6.19 12.06 2.35
CA GLU A 180 -6.85 11.12 1.44
C GLU A 180 -6.01 9.88 1.16
N GLY A 181 -4.70 9.99 1.30
CA GLY A 181 -3.75 8.94 0.94
C GLY A 181 -3.59 8.81 -0.56
N LYS A 182 -3.42 7.57 -1.06
CA LYS A 182 -3.32 7.24 -2.49
C LYS A 182 -2.19 7.96 -3.25
N ARG A 183 -1.16 8.42 -2.53
CA ARG A 183 -0.07 9.28 -3.03
C ARG A 183 -0.54 10.64 -3.55
N LEU A 184 -1.72 11.09 -3.12
CA LEU A 184 -2.20 12.42 -3.48
C LEU A 184 -1.46 13.48 -2.69
N GLU A 185 -1.18 14.60 -3.36
CA GLU A 185 -0.55 15.78 -2.75
C GLU A 185 -1.62 16.68 -2.19
N GLN A 186 -1.47 17.08 -0.93
CA GLN A 186 -2.33 18.03 -0.22
C GLN A 186 -1.45 19.14 0.34
N GLU A 187 -1.99 20.34 0.43
CA GLU A 187 -1.30 21.52 0.96
C GLU A 187 -2.09 22.12 2.13
N LEU A 188 -1.37 22.42 3.22
CA LEU A 188 -1.86 23.16 4.36
C LEU A 188 -1.09 24.47 4.48
N LYS A 189 -1.80 25.61 4.37
CA LYS A 189 -1.28 26.96 4.64
C LYS A 189 -1.82 27.42 5.98
N ALA A 190 -0.95 27.47 6.98
CA ALA A 190 -1.31 27.93 8.31
C ALA A 190 -1.07 29.42 8.45
N GLU A 191 -2.13 30.20 8.62
CA GLU A 191 -2.02 31.62 8.95
C GLU A 191 -1.78 31.74 10.45
N LEU A 192 -0.59 32.25 10.83
CA LEU A 192 -0.19 32.40 12.22
C LEU A 192 -0.58 33.78 12.73
N GLU A 193 -1.30 33.81 13.85
CA GLU A 193 -1.67 35.05 14.53
C GLU A 193 -0.52 35.53 15.41
N PRO A 194 -0.10 36.82 15.31
CA PRO A 194 0.94 37.36 16.18
C PRO A 194 0.54 37.30 17.65
N ALA A 195 1.42 36.77 18.50
CA ALA A 195 1.28 36.79 19.95
C ALA A 195 2.01 37.98 20.55
N TRP A 196 1.96 39.15 19.89
CA TRP A 196 2.61 40.37 20.34
C TRP A 196 1.76 41.59 19.91
N ALA A 197 1.94 42.68 20.65
CA ALA A 197 1.35 43.99 20.35
C ALA A 197 2.35 45.11 20.57
N GLU A 198 2.25 46.17 19.77
CA GLU A 198 2.97 47.41 20.02
C GLU A 198 2.21 48.25 21.06
N ILE A 199 2.92 48.64 22.12
CA ILE A 199 2.37 49.52 23.16
C ILE A 199 3.10 50.84 23.13
N GLY A 200 2.39 51.94 22.91
CA GLY A 200 2.89 53.31 23.04
C GLY A 200 3.00 53.74 24.50
N LEU A 201 4.20 54.04 24.95
CA LEU A 201 4.48 54.49 26.30
C LEU A 201 4.97 55.95 26.32
N SER A 202 4.36 56.76 27.15
CA SER A 202 4.80 58.13 27.38
C SER A 202 4.93 58.45 28.90
N SER A 203 5.79 59.39 29.27
CA SER A 203 5.91 59.81 30.67
C SER A 203 6.04 61.36 30.79
N LEU A 204 5.72 61.88 31.95
CA LEU A 204 5.99 63.26 32.34
C LEU A 204 6.80 63.26 33.66
N PRO A 205 8.07 63.74 33.60
CA PRO A 205 8.78 64.24 32.41
C PRO A 205 9.18 63.15 31.42
N THR A 206 9.46 63.51 30.18
CA THR A 206 9.97 62.63 29.14
C THR A 206 11.35 62.03 29.50
N ASP A 207 11.91 61.17 28.67
CA ASP A 207 13.23 60.52 28.81
C ASP A 207 13.31 59.65 30.08
N ALA A 208 12.27 58.92 30.40
CA ALA A 208 12.30 57.88 31.43
C ALA A 208 12.63 56.50 30.78
N THR A 209 13.44 55.73 31.42
CA THR A 209 13.82 54.37 30.96
C THR A 209 12.67 53.42 31.25
N VAL A 210 12.26 52.66 30.22
CA VAL A 210 11.23 51.63 30.26
C VAL A 210 11.89 50.25 30.37
N TYR A 211 11.38 49.43 31.29
CA TYR A 211 11.77 48.04 31.45
C TYR A 211 10.56 47.14 31.27
N VAL A 212 10.71 46.09 30.51
CA VAL A 212 9.74 45.00 30.36
C VAL A 212 10.38 43.74 30.93
N ASP A 213 9.77 43.10 31.92
CA ASP A 213 10.30 41.95 32.64
C ASP A 213 11.77 42.14 33.06
N GLU A 214 12.08 43.33 33.62
CA GLU A 214 13.42 43.79 34.04
C GLU A 214 14.43 44.07 32.92
N LEU A 215 14.11 43.83 31.65
CA LEU A 215 14.96 44.19 30.51
C LEU A 215 14.68 45.61 30.07
N GLU A 216 15.75 46.41 29.89
CA GLU A 216 15.66 47.76 29.34
C GLU A 216 15.14 47.68 27.89
N SER A 217 13.98 48.30 27.63
CA SER A 217 13.26 48.14 26.36
C SER A 217 13.09 49.45 25.61
N GLY A 218 13.46 50.60 26.23
CA GLY A 218 13.39 51.88 25.55
C GLY A 218 13.36 53.08 26.50
N ILE A 219 13.21 54.29 25.92
CA ILE A 219 13.13 55.58 26.66
C ILE A 219 11.89 56.31 26.16
N THR A 220 11.06 56.78 27.10
CA THR A 220 9.80 57.49 26.79
C THR A 220 10.04 58.83 26.09
N PRO A 221 9.20 59.20 25.08
CA PRO A 221 8.13 58.38 24.50
C PRO A 221 8.69 57.27 23.62
N ALA A 222 8.16 56.03 23.74
CA ALA A 222 8.56 54.88 23.00
C ALA A 222 7.40 54.04 22.53
N SER A 223 7.50 53.38 21.39
CA SER A 223 6.68 52.27 21.02
C SER A 223 7.46 50.98 21.26
N ILE A 224 6.91 50.11 22.06
CA ILE A 224 7.57 48.87 22.52
C ILE A 224 6.71 47.69 22.17
N GLU A 225 7.32 46.71 21.53
CA GLU A 225 6.66 45.43 21.24
C GLU A 225 6.65 44.57 22.50
N ILE A 226 5.49 44.08 22.88
CA ILE A 226 5.28 43.20 24.06
C ILE A 226 4.63 41.91 23.62
N LEU A 227 5.26 40.80 23.98
CA LEU A 227 4.70 39.47 23.75
C LEU A 227 3.50 39.21 24.66
N GLU A 228 2.56 38.39 24.20
CA GLU A 228 1.40 37.92 24.96
C GLU A 228 1.79 37.34 26.33
N GLY A 229 0.88 37.49 27.27
CA GLY A 229 1.02 37.03 28.65
C GLY A 229 1.16 38.18 29.63
N THR A 230 1.17 37.86 30.92
CA THR A 230 1.37 38.82 31.99
C THR A 230 2.80 39.31 31.98
N ARG A 231 3.00 40.64 31.79
CA ARG A 231 4.33 41.27 31.70
C ARG A 231 4.45 42.36 32.75
N GLN A 232 5.62 42.47 33.37
CA GLN A 232 5.90 43.52 34.32
C GLN A 232 6.50 44.73 33.62
N LEU A 233 5.77 45.83 33.59
CA LEU A 233 6.25 47.11 33.08
C LEU A 233 6.79 47.99 34.20
N ARG A 234 8.01 48.52 34.07
CA ARG A 234 8.57 49.51 34.95
C ARG A 234 9.10 50.70 34.18
N VAL A 235 8.75 51.89 34.67
CA VAL A 235 9.29 53.14 34.13
C VAL A 235 10.05 53.86 35.21
N LYS A 236 11.34 54.16 34.92
CA LYS A 236 12.28 54.70 35.89
C LYS A 236 12.96 55.97 35.36
N LYS A 237 12.98 57.02 36.17
CA LYS A 237 13.73 58.23 35.89
C LYS A 237 14.45 58.69 37.16
N PRO A 238 15.74 59.10 37.09
CA PRO A 238 16.49 59.62 38.25
C PRO A 238 15.76 60.75 38.93
N GLY A 239 15.60 60.65 40.26
CA GLY A 239 14.88 61.66 41.04
C GLY A 239 13.40 61.49 41.15
N TYR A 240 12.78 60.47 40.53
CA TYR A 240 11.37 60.17 40.56
C TYR A 240 11.07 58.77 41.12
N LYS A 241 9.87 58.61 41.67
CA LYS A 241 9.43 57.26 42.08
C LYS A 241 9.29 56.36 40.85
N VAL A 242 9.70 55.12 40.97
CA VAL A 242 9.49 54.12 39.94
C VAL A 242 7.99 53.84 39.78
N TRP A 243 7.53 53.91 38.57
CA TRP A 243 6.17 53.45 38.22
C TRP A 243 6.28 52.00 37.75
N GLN A 244 5.30 51.18 38.17
CA GLN A 244 5.20 49.80 37.76
C GLN A 244 3.76 49.39 37.57
N SER A 245 3.52 48.51 36.59
CA SER A 245 2.20 47.93 36.28
C SER A 245 2.41 46.52 35.74
N GLU A 246 1.41 45.72 35.83
CA GLU A 246 1.30 44.39 35.29
C GLU A 246 0.23 44.37 34.19
#